data_3984a8d87236129d3cd79483b7060f39
#
_entry.id   3984a8d87236129d3cd79483b7060f39
#
_cell.length_a   1.000
_cell.length_b   1.000
_cell.length_c   1.000
_cell.angle_alpha   90.00
_cell.angle_beta   90.00
_cell.angle_gamma   90.00
#
_symmetry.space_group_name_H-M   'P 1'
#
loop_
_entity.id
_entity.type
_entity.pdbx_description
1 polymer ?
#
loop_
_entity_poly.entity_id
_entity_poly.type
_entity_poly.pdbx_seq_one_letter_code
_entity_poly.pdbx_strand_id
1 'polypeptide(L)'
;LRSVQRLNPALSELQARQLLNEITLILDNNDLGREFYNKLSSNSNIKLIDFQDADRNEWHVTTEFTCENQDSGDSFRPDITCFVNGLPLAFIEVKKPNNHDGILAERERINVRMSNEKFRRFLNVTQLMIFSNNQEYDNENRVPIQGAFYCCTSRDKAFFNVFREADKDFATKYPYKAVSDSVEKQILQHRNCVVIKNLPDYNTNKDTNTPTNRILTSMLSKERFLFLLRYGFAYVDRKIELEDGSKTTQLEKHVMRYQQLFASLTIRKKLDNGIKSGIIWHTQGSGKTALAYYSVRSLTDFYAAKNTAVKFYFIVDRLDLMEQAKDEFVARGLSVRTANSRDELMSDIRSTNLTENAEGKAEIMVVNIQKFKQDSAKIQIDSNYSIRLQRIFFIDEAHRGYNPHGSFLANLLAADKDAIKIALTGTPLLKEERESWRVFGDYIDTYYYDKSIADGYTLKLMREPVETIYKEKIENILDKLAGGIEVRRSDIDRNKIIEHESYLNALIDYIIADFRR
;
A
#
# COMPACT_ATOMS: atom_id res chain seq x y z
N LEU A 1 -20.18 24.50 -6.96
CA LEU A 1 -21.14 25.11 -6.06
C LEU A 1 -22.39 24.23 -5.89
N ARG A 2 -23.11 23.87 -6.98
CA ARG A 2 -24.35 23.07 -6.95
C ARG A 2 -24.15 21.72 -6.25
N SER A 3 -23.09 20.98 -6.55
CA SER A 3 -22.79 19.69 -5.96
C SER A 3 -22.57 19.79 -4.45
N VAL A 4 -21.86 20.85 -3.98
CA VAL A 4 -21.62 21.10 -2.55
C VAL A 4 -22.95 21.39 -1.82
N GLN A 5 -23.81 22.23 -2.41
CA GLN A 5 -25.12 22.54 -1.80
C GLN A 5 -26.06 21.31 -1.79
N ARG A 6 -26.01 20.48 -2.83
CA ARG A 6 -26.79 19.23 -2.89
C ARG A 6 -26.38 18.25 -1.77
N LEU A 7 -25.08 18.11 -1.52
CA LEU A 7 -24.58 17.26 -0.45
C LEU A 7 -24.83 17.87 0.94
N ASN A 8 -24.96 19.18 1.03
CA ASN A 8 -25.13 19.94 2.28
C ASN A 8 -26.30 20.91 2.16
N PRO A 9 -27.56 20.43 2.22
CA PRO A 9 -28.74 21.27 1.99
C PRO A 9 -28.92 22.42 2.98
N ALA A 10 -28.28 22.33 4.14
CA ALA A 10 -28.31 23.40 5.16
C ALA A 10 -27.38 24.60 4.85
N LEU A 11 -26.47 24.45 3.86
CA LEU A 11 -25.56 25.54 3.50
C LEU A 11 -26.26 26.56 2.59
N SER A 12 -26.21 27.83 2.99
CA SER A 12 -26.55 28.94 2.09
C SER A 12 -25.55 29.04 0.93
N GLU A 13 -25.93 29.70 -0.14
CA GLU A 13 -25.04 29.93 -1.28
C GLU A 13 -23.77 30.69 -0.87
N LEU A 14 -23.91 31.67 0.02
CA LEU A 14 -22.76 32.43 0.54
C LEU A 14 -21.77 31.52 1.28
N GLN A 15 -22.25 30.64 2.16
CA GLN A 15 -21.41 29.69 2.88
C GLN A 15 -20.74 28.69 1.94
N ALA A 16 -21.44 28.22 0.92
CA ALA A 16 -20.87 27.33 -0.07
C ALA A 16 -19.76 28.02 -0.91
N ARG A 17 -19.94 29.32 -1.23
CA ARG A 17 -18.88 30.12 -1.90
C ARG A 17 -17.67 30.36 -0.98
N GLN A 18 -17.91 30.64 0.31
CA GLN A 18 -16.83 30.78 1.30
C GLN A 18 -16.01 29.48 1.42
N LEU A 19 -16.68 28.33 1.47
CA LEU A 19 -16.03 27.02 1.48
C LEU A 19 -15.15 26.78 0.23
N LEU A 20 -15.65 27.13 -0.97
CA LEU A 20 -14.86 26.99 -2.19
C LEU A 20 -13.64 27.92 -2.20
N ASN A 21 -13.77 29.15 -1.71
CA ASN A 21 -12.65 30.07 -1.54
C ASN A 21 -11.61 29.54 -0.56
N GLU A 22 -12.06 28.99 0.59
CA GLU A 22 -11.19 28.33 1.55
C GLU A 22 -10.42 27.15 0.90
N ILE A 23 -11.13 26.28 0.16
CA ILE A 23 -10.50 25.19 -0.58
C ILE A 23 -9.44 25.72 -1.55
N THR A 24 -9.73 26.79 -2.27
CA THR A 24 -8.78 27.41 -3.21
C THR A 24 -7.51 27.88 -2.49
N LEU A 25 -7.65 28.46 -1.30
CA LEU A 25 -6.51 28.91 -0.50
C LEU A 25 -5.64 27.76 -0.01
N ILE A 26 -6.26 26.71 0.54
CA ILE A 26 -5.49 25.55 1.05
C ILE A 26 -4.81 24.75 -0.07
N LEU A 27 -5.31 24.85 -1.31
CA LEU A 27 -4.65 24.22 -2.45
C LEU A 27 -3.34 24.92 -2.87
N ASP A 28 -3.06 26.12 -2.38
CA ASP A 28 -1.79 26.82 -2.58
C ASP A 28 -0.70 26.38 -1.59
N ASN A 29 -1.06 25.64 -0.55
CA ASN A 29 -0.11 25.19 0.45
C ASN A 29 0.96 24.27 -0.14
N ASN A 30 2.21 24.43 0.34
CA ASN A 30 3.32 23.55 -0.04
C ASN A 30 3.34 22.28 0.85
N ASP A 31 2.24 21.53 0.84
CA ASP A 31 1.99 20.38 1.71
C ASP A 31 1.54 19.13 0.94
N LEU A 32 1.78 19.08 -0.36
CA LEU A 32 1.35 18.00 -1.25
C LEU A 32 -0.18 17.76 -1.23
N GLY A 33 -0.95 18.77 -0.87
CA GLY A 33 -2.40 18.71 -0.73
C GLY A 33 -2.89 18.02 0.56
N ARG A 34 -2.06 17.98 1.63
CA ARG A 34 -2.42 17.34 2.92
C ARG A 34 -3.65 17.98 3.56
N GLU A 35 -3.68 19.29 3.64
CA GLU A 35 -4.81 19.99 4.24
C GLU A 35 -6.10 19.81 3.44
N PHE A 36 -6.01 19.89 2.11
CA PHE A 36 -7.12 19.58 1.23
C PHE A 36 -7.62 18.13 1.42
N TYR A 37 -6.71 17.16 1.44
CA TYR A 37 -7.07 15.76 1.65
C TYR A 37 -7.73 15.52 3.01
N ASN A 38 -7.23 16.16 4.07
CA ASN A 38 -7.85 16.09 5.39
C ASN A 38 -9.29 16.62 5.35
N LYS A 39 -9.53 17.74 4.67
CA LYS A 39 -10.86 18.30 4.47
C LYS A 39 -11.75 17.40 3.61
N LEU A 40 -11.20 16.82 2.54
CA LEU A 40 -11.90 15.90 1.64
C LEU A 40 -12.35 14.63 2.35
N SER A 41 -11.45 14.03 3.15
CA SER A 41 -11.64 12.73 3.79
C SER A 41 -12.17 12.79 5.22
N SER A 42 -12.43 13.97 5.77
CA SER A 42 -12.91 14.13 7.15
C SER A 42 -14.38 13.73 7.31
N ASN A 43 -14.74 13.35 8.54
CA ASN A 43 -16.15 13.19 8.96
C ASN A 43 -16.79 14.53 9.39
N SER A 44 -16.39 15.64 8.75
CA SER A 44 -16.95 16.96 9.07
C SER A 44 -18.43 17.05 8.72
N ASN A 45 -19.12 18.01 9.35
CA ASN A 45 -20.52 18.29 9.04
C ASN A 45 -20.74 18.76 7.60
N ILE A 46 -19.68 19.23 6.93
CA ILE A 46 -19.71 19.68 5.53
C ILE A 46 -19.01 18.65 4.67
N LYS A 47 -19.77 17.98 3.80
CA LYS A 47 -19.28 16.92 2.92
C LYS A 47 -18.89 17.48 1.56
N LEU A 48 -17.68 17.20 1.12
CA LEU A 48 -17.25 17.39 -0.27
C LEU A 48 -17.57 16.15 -1.13
N ILE A 49 -17.58 14.99 -0.49
CA ILE A 49 -17.90 13.68 -1.09
C ILE A 49 -18.81 12.90 -0.14
N ASP A 50 -19.80 12.21 -0.67
CA ASP A 50 -20.52 11.20 0.07
C ASP A 50 -19.81 9.85 -0.11
N PHE A 51 -19.13 9.38 0.95
CA PHE A 51 -18.39 8.11 0.96
C PHE A 51 -19.27 6.90 1.28
N GLN A 52 -20.51 7.12 1.69
CA GLN A 52 -21.45 6.05 2.06
C GLN A 52 -22.30 5.63 0.88
N ASP A 53 -22.73 6.61 0.07
CA ASP A 53 -23.57 6.37 -1.09
C ASP A 53 -22.91 6.99 -2.33
N ALA A 54 -22.39 6.12 -3.19
CA ALA A 54 -21.69 6.53 -4.40
C ALA A 54 -22.60 7.29 -5.39
N ASP A 55 -23.88 6.98 -5.41
CA ASP A 55 -24.84 7.57 -6.35
C ASP A 55 -25.32 8.96 -5.94
N ARG A 56 -25.04 9.37 -4.72
CA ARG A 56 -25.23 10.75 -4.27
C ARG A 56 -24.15 11.72 -4.78
N ASN A 57 -23.05 11.21 -5.32
CA ASN A 57 -22.03 12.04 -5.93
C ASN A 57 -22.31 12.26 -7.42
N GLU A 58 -21.83 13.38 -7.95
CA GLU A 58 -21.82 13.68 -9.37
C GLU A 58 -20.50 13.23 -9.98
N TRP A 59 -20.59 12.37 -10.98
CA TRP A 59 -19.44 11.79 -11.66
C TRP A 59 -19.36 12.33 -13.08
N HIS A 60 -18.24 12.97 -13.40
CA HIS A 60 -18.00 13.49 -14.74
C HIS A 60 -16.61 13.10 -15.22
N VAL A 61 -16.47 12.95 -16.51
CA VAL A 61 -15.20 12.73 -17.19
C VAL A 61 -15.12 13.68 -18.37
N THR A 62 -13.95 14.25 -18.60
CA THR A 62 -13.67 15.04 -19.79
C THR A 62 -12.30 14.69 -20.36
N THR A 63 -12.17 14.83 -21.66
CA THR A 63 -10.90 14.66 -22.35
C THR A 63 -10.26 16.03 -22.55
N GLU A 64 -8.92 16.06 -22.49
CA GLU A 64 -8.13 17.25 -22.78
C GLU A 64 -8.52 18.49 -21.96
N PHE A 65 -8.79 18.30 -20.68
CA PHE A 65 -9.07 19.39 -19.75
C PHE A 65 -7.83 20.25 -19.56
N THR A 66 -7.90 21.51 -19.97
CA THR A 66 -6.77 22.44 -19.84
C THR A 66 -6.68 22.98 -18.43
N CYS A 67 -5.57 22.72 -17.77
CA CYS A 67 -5.18 23.37 -16.54
C CYS A 67 -4.38 24.61 -16.90
N GLU A 68 -5.04 25.76 -16.82
CA GLU A 68 -4.38 27.05 -17.09
C GLU A 68 -3.45 27.38 -15.91
N ASN A 69 -2.28 27.84 -16.27
CA ASN A 69 -1.33 28.44 -15.38
C ASN A 69 -1.77 29.87 -15.02
N GLN A 70 -1.50 30.32 -13.81
CA GLN A 70 -1.81 31.69 -13.38
C GLN A 70 -1.11 32.78 -14.22
N ASP A 71 -0.01 32.41 -14.90
CA ASP A 71 0.82 33.35 -15.71
C ASP A 71 0.98 32.85 -17.15
N SER A 72 -0.07 32.75 -17.91
CA SER A 72 -0.13 32.54 -19.38
C SER A 72 1.18 32.08 -20.07
N GLY A 73 1.43 30.78 -20.19
CA GLY A 73 2.59 30.29 -20.94
C GLY A 73 2.66 28.78 -21.04
N ASP A 74 2.57 28.08 -19.94
CA ASP A 74 2.60 26.61 -19.89
C ASP A 74 1.24 26.08 -19.49
N SER A 75 0.55 25.39 -20.38
CA SER A 75 -0.68 24.69 -20.06
C SER A 75 -0.39 23.20 -19.87
N PHE A 76 -0.98 22.62 -18.84
CA PHE A 76 -1.04 21.19 -18.67
C PHE A 76 -2.41 20.68 -19.10
N ARG A 77 -2.44 19.64 -19.93
CA ARG A 77 -3.68 19.12 -20.48
C ARG A 77 -3.65 17.58 -20.44
N PRO A 78 -4.15 16.97 -19.34
CA PRO A 78 -4.29 15.52 -19.25
C PRO A 78 -5.18 14.96 -20.37
N ASP A 79 -4.87 13.76 -20.85
CA ASP A 79 -5.69 13.08 -21.85
C ASP A 79 -7.13 12.90 -21.36
N ILE A 80 -7.31 12.48 -20.09
CA ILE A 80 -8.62 12.29 -19.46
C ILE A 80 -8.56 12.80 -18.03
N THR A 81 -9.56 13.57 -17.60
CA THR A 81 -9.73 14.04 -16.22
C THR A 81 -11.05 13.57 -15.63
N CYS A 82 -11.00 12.98 -14.43
CA CYS A 82 -12.16 12.46 -13.71
C CYS A 82 -12.54 13.42 -12.57
N PHE A 83 -13.80 13.83 -12.57
CA PHE A 83 -14.34 14.74 -11.56
C PHE A 83 -15.34 14.02 -10.66
N VAL A 84 -15.25 14.29 -9.37
CA VAL A 84 -16.28 13.94 -8.40
C VAL A 84 -16.78 15.24 -7.77
N ASN A 85 -18.07 15.50 -7.88
CA ASN A 85 -18.71 16.73 -7.40
C ASN A 85 -18.03 18.03 -7.91
N GLY A 86 -17.48 17.98 -9.14
CA GLY A 86 -16.76 19.09 -9.76
C GLY A 86 -15.29 19.22 -9.35
N LEU A 87 -14.76 18.36 -8.47
CA LEU A 87 -13.35 18.34 -8.10
C LEU A 87 -12.56 17.39 -9.03
N PRO A 88 -11.47 17.81 -9.67
CA PRO A 88 -10.66 16.98 -10.56
C PRO A 88 -9.74 16.06 -9.74
N LEU A 89 -10.29 14.94 -9.24
CA LEU A 89 -9.61 14.09 -8.27
C LEU A 89 -8.70 13.04 -8.89
N ALA A 90 -8.87 12.73 -10.18
CA ALA A 90 -7.94 11.85 -10.89
C ALA A 90 -7.76 12.31 -12.34
N PHE A 91 -6.59 12.02 -12.89
CA PHE A 91 -6.38 12.13 -14.32
C PHE A 91 -5.63 10.90 -14.87
N ILE A 92 -5.73 10.72 -16.19
CA ILE A 92 -5.16 9.59 -16.90
C ILE A 92 -4.39 10.11 -18.12
N GLU A 93 -3.17 9.63 -18.30
CA GLU A 93 -2.35 9.79 -19.48
C GLU A 93 -2.21 8.43 -20.18
N VAL A 94 -2.54 8.40 -21.46
CA VAL A 94 -2.47 7.16 -22.26
C VAL A 94 -1.46 7.31 -23.39
N LYS A 95 -0.73 6.25 -23.66
CA LYS A 95 0.24 6.19 -24.75
C LYS A 95 -0.06 5.01 -25.67
N LYS A 96 0.34 5.13 -26.91
CA LYS A 96 0.19 4.05 -27.89
C LYS A 96 1.04 2.83 -27.46
N PRO A 97 0.54 1.61 -27.63
CA PRO A 97 1.28 0.39 -27.25
C PRO A 97 2.65 0.26 -27.89
N ASN A 98 2.86 0.78 -29.10
CA ASN A 98 4.12 0.76 -29.83
C ASN A 98 5.09 1.91 -29.47
N ASN A 99 4.71 2.79 -28.53
CA ASN A 99 5.60 3.83 -28.02
C ASN A 99 6.34 3.30 -26.78
N HIS A 100 7.51 2.67 -27.01
CA HIS A 100 8.28 2.03 -25.95
C HIS A 100 8.74 3.00 -24.84
N ASP A 101 9.04 4.25 -25.17
CA ASP A 101 9.52 5.24 -24.22
C ASP A 101 8.38 6.09 -23.61
N GLY A 102 7.15 5.86 -24.05
CA GLY A 102 6.01 6.74 -23.74
C GLY A 102 5.74 6.88 -22.24
N ILE A 103 5.78 5.81 -21.47
CA ILE A 103 5.56 5.84 -20.01
C ILE A 103 6.73 6.52 -19.31
N LEU A 104 7.96 6.25 -19.73
CA LEU A 104 9.15 6.88 -19.16
C LEU A 104 9.12 8.40 -19.41
N ALA A 105 8.81 8.82 -20.65
CA ALA A 105 8.68 10.22 -21.00
C ALA A 105 7.58 10.93 -20.18
N GLU A 106 6.44 10.27 -19.94
CA GLU A 106 5.41 10.84 -19.08
C GLU A 106 5.84 10.94 -17.60
N ARG A 107 6.59 9.97 -17.11
CA ARG A 107 7.17 10.06 -15.76
C ARG A 107 8.08 11.27 -15.61
N GLU A 108 8.94 11.52 -16.59
CA GLU A 108 9.80 12.71 -16.59
C GLU A 108 9.00 14.00 -16.70
N ARG A 109 7.99 14.03 -17.56
CA ARG A 109 7.10 15.20 -17.67
C ARG A 109 6.36 15.51 -16.37
N ILE A 110 5.81 14.49 -15.70
CA ILE A 110 5.10 14.70 -14.43
C ILE A 110 6.05 15.14 -13.32
N ASN A 111 7.30 14.66 -13.30
CA ASN A 111 8.32 15.12 -12.37
C ASN A 111 8.57 16.64 -12.53
N VAL A 112 8.75 17.10 -13.78
CA VAL A 112 8.91 18.54 -14.07
C VAL A 112 7.68 19.34 -13.63
N ARG A 113 6.47 18.82 -13.86
CA ARG A 113 5.22 19.48 -13.44
C ARG A 113 5.09 19.56 -11.94
N MET A 114 5.47 18.50 -11.21
CA MET A 114 5.44 18.47 -9.74
C MET A 114 6.40 19.49 -9.12
N SER A 115 7.53 19.74 -9.76
CA SER A 115 8.50 20.76 -9.34
C SER A 115 8.09 22.19 -9.69
N ASN A 116 7.05 22.37 -10.52
CA ASN A 116 6.59 23.67 -10.97
C ASN A 116 5.44 24.19 -10.10
N GLU A 117 5.71 25.21 -9.30
CA GLU A 117 4.73 25.82 -8.39
C GLU A 117 3.44 26.30 -9.06
N LYS A 118 3.51 26.62 -10.35
CA LYS A 118 2.36 27.08 -11.14
C LYS A 118 1.27 26.02 -11.29
N PHE A 119 1.61 24.72 -11.17
CA PHE A 119 0.65 23.63 -11.20
C PHE A 119 0.24 23.14 -9.80
N ARG A 120 0.72 23.79 -8.72
CA ARG A 120 0.51 23.35 -7.35
C ARG A 120 -0.96 23.10 -7.02
N ARG A 121 -1.86 24.03 -7.33
CA ARG A 121 -3.31 23.86 -7.05
C ARG A 121 -3.88 22.62 -7.72
N PHE A 122 -3.57 22.41 -9.01
CA PHE A 122 -4.08 21.26 -9.73
C PHE A 122 -3.50 19.94 -9.19
N LEU A 123 -2.21 19.93 -8.87
CA LEU A 123 -1.55 18.75 -8.30
C LEU A 123 -2.03 18.46 -6.87
N ASN A 124 -2.30 19.48 -6.06
CA ASN A 124 -2.81 19.31 -4.71
C ASN A 124 -4.26 18.81 -4.66
N VAL A 125 -5.11 19.24 -5.60
CA VAL A 125 -6.49 18.72 -5.68
C VAL A 125 -6.54 17.32 -6.26
N THR A 126 -5.66 16.98 -7.19
CA THR A 126 -5.58 15.65 -7.80
C THR A 126 -5.04 14.63 -6.80
N GLN A 127 -5.79 13.56 -6.58
CA GLN A 127 -5.38 12.50 -5.65
C GLN A 127 -4.71 11.35 -6.37
N LEU A 128 -5.19 10.99 -7.55
CA LEU A 128 -4.73 9.82 -8.29
C LEU A 128 -4.33 10.20 -9.72
N MET A 129 -3.17 9.76 -10.15
CA MET A 129 -2.65 9.92 -11.50
C MET A 129 -2.41 8.54 -12.09
N ILE A 130 -2.93 8.27 -13.29
CA ILE A 130 -2.84 6.98 -13.96
C ILE A 130 -2.11 7.16 -15.28
N PHE A 131 -1.20 6.23 -15.59
CA PHE A 131 -0.38 6.21 -16.80
C PHE A 131 -0.44 4.83 -17.42
N SER A 132 -0.75 4.72 -18.71
CA SER A 132 -0.81 3.42 -19.35
C SER A 132 -0.48 3.50 -20.84
N ASN A 133 0.22 2.48 -21.33
CA ASN A 133 0.41 2.24 -22.77
C ASN A 133 -0.24 0.92 -23.24
N ASN A 134 -1.13 0.36 -22.43
CA ASN A 134 -1.86 -0.87 -22.72
C ASN A 134 -1.01 -2.12 -22.93
N GLN A 135 0.23 -2.13 -22.44
CA GLN A 135 1.11 -3.29 -22.40
C GLN A 135 1.12 -3.92 -21.00
N GLU A 136 1.44 -5.21 -20.92
CA GLU A 136 1.71 -5.85 -19.65
C GLU A 136 3.07 -5.40 -19.12
N TYR A 137 3.13 -5.16 -17.83
CA TYR A 137 4.39 -4.88 -17.15
C TYR A 137 5.05 -6.17 -16.68
N ASP A 138 6.33 -6.32 -17.02
CA ASP A 138 7.18 -7.37 -16.52
C ASP A 138 8.60 -6.83 -16.29
N ASN A 139 9.01 -6.80 -15.02
CA ASN A 139 10.33 -6.31 -14.63
C ASN A 139 11.48 -7.27 -15.03
N GLU A 140 11.19 -8.54 -15.35
CA GLU A 140 12.21 -9.51 -15.75
C GLU A 140 12.78 -9.25 -17.16
N ASN A 141 11.98 -8.65 -18.04
CA ASN A 141 12.35 -8.49 -19.43
C ASN A 141 13.29 -7.33 -19.75
N ARG A 142 13.70 -6.52 -18.76
CA ARG A 142 14.58 -5.34 -18.90
C ARG A 142 14.18 -4.40 -20.05
N VAL A 143 12.92 -4.44 -20.47
CA VAL A 143 12.37 -3.57 -21.51
C VAL A 143 12.08 -2.20 -20.88
N PRO A 144 12.03 -1.09 -21.63
CA PRO A 144 11.54 0.18 -21.14
C PRO A 144 10.23 0.03 -20.37
N ILE A 145 10.01 0.85 -19.34
CA ILE A 145 8.81 0.77 -18.49
C ILE A 145 7.57 0.79 -19.36
N GLN A 146 6.81 -0.31 -19.36
CA GLN A 146 5.54 -0.46 -20.07
C GLN A 146 4.51 -1.04 -19.10
N GLY A 147 3.25 -0.67 -19.25
CA GLY A 147 2.20 -1.20 -18.40
C GLY A 147 1.15 -0.17 -18.00
N ALA A 148 0.38 -0.52 -17.00
CA ALA A 148 -0.55 0.38 -16.32
C ALA A 148 -0.02 0.70 -14.92
N PHE A 149 0.21 1.98 -14.68
CA PHE A 149 0.78 2.50 -13.44
C PHE A 149 -0.11 3.57 -12.84
N TYR A 150 0.06 3.79 -11.56
CA TYR A 150 -0.55 4.91 -10.85
C TYR A 150 0.39 5.50 -9.81
N CYS A 151 0.18 6.76 -9.52
CA CYS A 151 0.91 7.47 -8.46
C CYS A 151 0.04 8.56 -7.85
N CYS A 152 0.56 9.22 -6.83
CA CYS A 152 0.04 10.46 -6.26
C CYS A 152 1.08 11.57 -6.35
N THR A 153 0.72 12.77 -5.94
CA THR A 153 1.63 13.92 -5.90
C THR A 153 2.87 13.61 -5.05
N SER A 154 4.03 14.07 -5.54
CA SER A 154 5.32 13.96 -4.85
C SER A 154 6.06 15.29 -4.97
N ARG A 155 7.17 15.47 -4.25
CA ARG A 155 8.01 16.68 -4.36
C ARG A 155 8.77 16.72 -5.68
N ASP A 156 9.58 15.69 -5.91
CA ASP A 156 10.57 15.70 -6.98
C ASP A 156 10.36 14.59 -8.00
N LYS A 157 9.93 13.42 -7.55
CA LYS A 157 9.82 12.23 -8.40
C LYS A 157 8.52 11.48 -8.13
N ALA A 158 7.78 11.19 -9.18
CA ALA A 158 6.61 10.33 -9.13
C ALA A 158 7.02 8.87 -8.89
N PHE A 159 6.42 8.25 -7.88
CA PHE A 159 6.60 6.83 -7.59
C PHE A 159 5.51 6.04 -8.31
N PHE A 160 5.85 5.48 -9.46
CA PHE A 160 4.94 4.67 -10.25
C PHE A 160 4.73 3.31 -9.59
N ASN A 161 3.50 3.05 -9.15
CA ASN A 161 3.08 1.74 -8.69
C ASN A 161 2.45 1.00 -9.87
N VAL A 162 2.92 -0.22 -10.14
CA VAL A 162 2.27 -1.09 -11.12
C VAL A 162 0.89 -1.48 -10.62
N PHE A 163 -0.08 -1.57 -11.52
CA PHE A 163 -1.41 -2.07 -11.21
C PHE A 163 -1.60 -3.46 -11.77
N ARG A 164 -2.04 -4.39 -10.91
CA ARG A 164 -2.56 -5.69 -11.32
C ARG A 164 -3.91 -5.92 -10.67
N GLU A 165 -4.85 -6.47 -11.46
CA GLU A 165 -6.15 -6.86 -10.92
C GLU A 165 -6.02 -8.16 -10.12
N ALA A 166 -6.38 -8.11 -8.85
CA ALA A 166 -6.34 -9.29 -7.97
C ALA A 166 -7.72 -9.91 -7.71
N ASP A 167 -8.81 -9.22 -8.08
CA ASP A 167 -10.17 -9.77 -7.96
C ASP A 167 -10.45 -10.73 -9.12
N LYS A 168 -10.55 -12.02 -8.82
CA LYS A 168 -10.82 -13.07 -9.81
C LYS A 168 -12.17 -12.89 -10.52
N ASP A 169 -13.11 -12.24 -9.87
CA ASP A 169 -14.46 -11.98 -10.38
C ASP A 169 -14.57 -10.63 -11.12
N PHE A 170 -13.43 -9.97 -11.37
CA PHE A 170 -13.38 -8.63 -11.94
C PHE A 170 -14.21 -8.50 -13.23
N ALA A 171 -14.00 -9.37 -14.20
CA ALA A 171 -14.70 -9.30 -15.49
C ALA A 171 -16.23 -9.48 -15.36
N THR A 172 -16.68 -10.23 -14.36
CA THR A 172 -18.10 -10.43 -14.05
C THR A 172 -18.69 -9.22 -13.33
N LYS A 173 -17.93 -8.64 -12.38
CA LYS A 173 -18.39 -7.47 -11.60
C LYS A 173 -18.40 -6.18 -12.40
N TYR A 174 -17.42 -6.03 -13.29
CA TYR A 174 -17.21 -4.83 -14.09
C TYR A 174 -17.17 -5.14 -15.59
N PRO A 175 -18.28 -5.65 -16.17
CA PRO A 175 -18.33 -5.94 -17.59
C PRO A 175 -18.23 -4.65 -18.40
N TYR A 176 -17.62 -4.73 -19.57
CA TYR A 176 -17.62 -3.62 -20.50
C TYR A 176 -19.07 -3.27 -20.90
N LYS A 177 -19.45 -2.01 -20.67
CA LYS A 177 -20.75 -1.48 -21.05
C LYS A 177 -20.60 -0.74 -22.37
N ALA A 178 -20.94 -1.40 -23.48
CA ALA A 178 -20.91 -0.77 -24.78
C ALA A 178 -21.90 0.41 -24.84
N VAL A 179 -21.44 1.52 -25.40
CA VAL A 179 -22.34 2.62 -25.80
C VAL A 179 -23.11 2.21 -27.07
N SER A 180 -24.29 2.84 -27.31
CA SER A 180 -25.03 2.57 -28.54
C SER A 180 -24.23 3.00 -29.77
N ASP A 181 -24.46 2.32 -30.90
CA ASP A 181 -23.77 2.64 -32.17
C ASP A 181 -23.91 4.11 -32.59
N SER A 182 -25.06 4.72 -32.28
CA SER A 182 -25.30 6.14 -32.55
C SER A 182 -24.39 7.06 -31.72
N VAL A 183 -24.25 6.76 -30.42
CA VAL A 183 -23.36 7.51 -29.52
C VAL A 183 -21.90 7.29 -29.89
N GLU A 184 -21.50 6.06 -30.16
CA GLU A 184 -20.14 5.75 -30.63
C GLU A 184 -19.80 6.52 -31.90
N LYS A 185 -20.70 6.51 -32.89
CA LYS A 185 -20.54 7.27 -34.13
C LYS A 185 -20.40 8.77 -33.88
N GLN A 186 -21.24 9.34 -33.00
CA GLN A 186 -21.15 10.77 -32.65
C GLN A 186 -19.80 11.11 -32.02
N ILE A 187 -19.31 10.28 -31.08
CA ILE A 187 -18.00 10.48 -30.44
C ILE A 187 -16.88 10.45 -31.50
N LEU A 188 -16.88 9.44 -32.37
CA LEU A 188 -15.86 9.30 -33.41
C LEU A 188 -15.91 10.43 -34.43
N GLN A 189 -17.11 10.91 -34.81
CA GLN A 189 -17.30 12.07 -35.71
C GLN A 189 -16.78 13.35 -35.06
N HIS A 190 -17.14 13.60 -33.80
CA HIS A 190 -16.69 14.79 -33.07
C HIS A 190 -15.15 14.86 -32.96
N ARG A 191 -14.48 13.68 -32.92
CA ARG A 191 -13.03 13.58 -32.87
C ARG A 191 -12.35 13.43 -34.24
N ASN A 192 -13.10 13.50 -35.34
CA ASN A 192 -12.61 13.29 -36.72
C ASN A 192 -11.86 11.95 -36.88
N CYS A 193 -12.29 10.90 -36.18
CA CYS A 193 -11.61 9.59 -36.16
C CYS A 193 -12.53 8.40 -36.51
N VAL A 194 -13.57 8.60 -37.27
CA VAL A 194 -14.53 7.52 -37.64
C VAL A 194 -13.84 6.30 -38.29
N VAL A 195 -12.72 6.55 -38.99
CA VAL A 195 -11.96 5.50 -39.68
C VAL A 195 -11.41 4.45 -38.72
N ILE A 196 -11.12 4.81 -37.47
CA ILE A 196 -10.54 3.86 -36.50
C ILE A 196 -11.50 2.75 -36.08
N LYS A 197 -12.81 2.95 -36.25
CA LYS A 197 -13.83 1.95 -35.86
C LYS A 197 -13.55 0.55 -36.47
N ASN A 198 -12.95 0.52 -37.64
CA ASN A 198 -12.66 -0.71 -38.38
C ASN A 198 -11.26 -1.27 -38.09
N LEU A 199 -10.46 -0.61 -37.26
CA LEU A 199 -9.13 -1.10 -36.91
C LEU A 199 -9.19 -2.16 -35.82
N PRO A 200 -8.37 -3.24 -35.91
CA PRO A 200 -8.30 -4.26 -34.88
C PRO A 200 -7.98 -3.68 -33.49
N ASP A 201 -7.07 -2.70 -33.41
CA ASP A 201 -6.67 -2.05 -32.18
C ASP A 201 -7.84 -1.38 -31.45
N TYR A 202 -8.77 -0.78 -32.20
CA TYR A 202 -9.97 -0.16 -31.63
C TYR A 202 -10.86 -1.20 -30.92
N ASN A 203 -10.99 -2.39 -31.48
CA ASN A 203 -11.73 -3.48 -30.88
C ASN A 203 -10.98 -4.07 -29.67
N THR A 204 -9.66 -4.21 -29.75
CA THR A 204 -8.83 -4.65 -28.63
C THR A 204 -8.96 -3.68 -27.45
N ASN A 205 -9.02 -2.37 -27.68
CA ASN A 205 -9.20 -1.38 -26.62
C ASN A 205 -10.55 -1.46 -25.90
N LYS A 206 -11.51 -2.21 -26.42
CA LYS A 206 -12.78 -2.48 -25.74
C LYS A 206 -12.73 -3.71 -24.83
N ASP A 207 -11.66 -4.51 -24.89
CA ASP A 207 -11.49 -5.67 -24.02
C ASP A 207 -11.16 -5.21 -22.59
N THR A 208 -12.01 -5.60 -21.64
CA THR A 208 -11.86 -5.30 -20.21
C THR A 208 -10.58 -5.91 -19.60
N ASN A 209 -10.01 -6.93 -20.21
CA ASN A 209 -8.81 -7.61 -19.74
C ASN A 209 -7.51 -6.93 -20.16
N THR A 210 -7.56 -5.89 -20.99
CA THR A 210 -6.36 -5.13 -21.33
C THR A 210 -5.87 -4.32 -20.12
N PRO A 211 -4.56 -4.08 -19.98
CA PRO A 211 -3.99 -3.38 -18.82
C PRO A 211 -4.63 -2.02 -18.56
N THR A 212 -4.88 -1.22 -19.60
CA THR A 212 -5.55 0.08 -19.45
C THR A 212 -6.98 -0.08 -18.95
N ASN A 213 -7.78 -0.97 -19.53
CA ASN A 213 -9.16 -1.15 -19.09
C ASN A 213 -9.25 -1.76 -17.69
N ARG A 214 -8.33 -2.65 -17.32
CA ARG A 214 -8.27 -3.20 -15.96
C ARG A 214 -8.09 -2.10 -14.92
N ILE A 215 -7.11 -1.21 -15.09
CA ILE A 215 -6.89 -0.14 -14.12
C ILE A 215 -8.03 0.86 -14.11
N LEU A 216 -8.54 1.29 -15.28
CA LEU A 216 -9.62 2.27 -15.36
C LEU A 216 -10.93 1.72 -14.79
N THR A 217 -11.31 0.50 -15.17
CA THR A 217 -12.57 -0.10 -14.75
C THR A 217 -12.54 -0.53 -13.28
N SER A 218 -11.42 -1.11 -12.84
CA SER A 218 -11.26 -1.59 -11.47
C SER A 218 -11.05 -0.46 -10.47
N MET A 219 -9.95 0.31 -10.65
CA MET A 219 -9.54 1.31 -9.67
C MET A 219 -10.46 2.51 -9.64
N LEU A 220 -11.03 2.89 -10.80
CA LEU A 220 -11.98 3.99 -10.93
C LEU A 220 -13.45 3.56 -10.88
N SER A 221 -13.77 2.28 -10.56
CA SER A 221 -15.14 1.95 -10.17
C SER A 221 -15.54 2.82 -8.97
N LYS A 222 -16.78 3.28 -8.93
CA LYS A 222 -17.25 4.26 -7.93
C LYS A 222 -16.88 3.85 -6.50
N GLU A 223 -17.16 2.61 -6.13
CA GLU A 223 -16.92 2.11 -4.78
C GLU A 223 -15.43 2.02 -4.45
N ARG A 224 -14.60 1.52 -5.38
CA ARG A 224 -13.16 1.39 -5.16
C ARG A 224 -12.47 2.74 -5.16
N PHE A 225 -12.88 3.63 -6.04
CA PHE A 225 -12.32 4.98 -6.07
C PHE A 225 -12.68 5.77 -4.81
N LEU A 226 -13.92 5.68 -4.33
CA LEU A 226 -14.31 6.26 -3.04
C LEU A 226 -13.52 5.63 -1.88
N PHE A 227 -13.30 4.31 -1.90
CA PHE A 227 -12.46 3.65 -0.90
C PHE A 227 -11.02 4.19 -0.90
N LEU A 228 -10.42 4.34 -2.09
CA LEU A 228 -9.09 4.94 -2.24
C LEU A 228 -9.06 6.38 -1.75
N LEU A 229 -10.02 7.21 -2.18
CA LEU A 229 -10.12 8.62 -1.75
C LEU A 229 -10.26 8.75 -0.24
N ARG A 230 -10.94 7.80 0.42
CA ARG A 230 -11.16 7.84 1.86
C ARG A 230 -9.98 7.31 2.66
N TYR A 231 -9.38 6.20 2.22
CA TYR A 231 -8.42 5.42 3.01
C TYR A 231 -7.07 5.20 2.33
N GLY A 232 -6.98 5.37 1.01
CA GLY A 232 -5.85 4.92 0.21
C GLY A 232 -4.64 5.83 0.21
N PHE A 233 -4.72 7.03 0.80
CA PHE A 233 -3.62 7.98 0.84
C PHE A 233 -3.11 8.18 2.26
N ALA A 234 -1.79 8.31 2.38
CA ALA A 234 -1.11 8.60 3.63
C ALA A 234 -0.12 9.76 3.42
N TYR A 235 -0.12 10.71 4.34
CA TYR A 235 0.91 11.73 4.45
C TYR A 235 1.89 11.30 5.52
N VAL A 236 3.17 11.25 5.15
CA VAL A 236 4.24 10.65 5.95
C VAL A 236 5.28 11.71 6.26
N ASP A 237 5.43 12.05 7.51
CA ASP A 237 6.46 12.96 8.00
C ASP A 237 7.76 12.15 8.23
N ARG A 238 8.57 11.99 7.15
CA ARG A 238 9.81 11.20 7.14
C ARG A 238 10.95 11.96 7.77
N LYS A 239 11.55 11.41 8.82
CA LYS A 239 12.80 11.94 9.38
C LYS A 239 13.95 11.59 8.45
N ILE A 240 14.68 12.58 7.98
CA ILE A 240 15.90 12.42 7.17
C ILE A 240 17.07 13.07 7.88
N GLU A 241 18.24 12.45 7.78
CA GLU A 241 19.50 12.98 8.25
C GLU A 241 20.22 13.65 7.08
N LEU A 242 20.57 14.91 7.24
CA LEU A 242 21.29 15.68 6.24
C LEU A 242 22.80 15.37 6.30
N GLU A 243 23.53 15.75 5.25
CA GLU A 243 24.98 15.52 5.16
C GLU A 243 25.79 16.12 6.32
N ASP A 244 25.27 17.17 6.96
CA ASP A 244 25.86 17.81 8.13
C ASP A 244 25.53 17.11 9.48
N GLY A 245 24.79 15.97 9.43
CA GLY A 245 24.34 15.25 10.60
C GLY A 245 23.10 15.84 11.28
N SER A 246 22.55 16.94 10.79
CA SER A 246 21.29 17.50 11.29
C SER A 246 20.10 16.67 10.82
N LYS A 247 19.04 16.63 11.64
CA LYS A 247 17.81 15.90 11.30
C LYS A 247 16.71 16.89 10.88
N THR A 248 16.09 16.62 9.76
CA THR A 248 14.91 17.36 9.29
C THR A 248 13.75 16.42 9.00
N THR A 249 12.57 17.00 8.84
CA THR A 249 11.37 16.23 8.46
C THR A 249 10.96 16.59 7.05
N GLN A 250 10.86 15.58 6.20
CA GLN A 250 10.35 15.73 4.84
C GLN A 250 8.96 15.09 4.74
N LEU A 251 8.01 15.87 4.26
CA LEU A 251 6.67 15.38 3.99
C LEU A 251 6.66 14.60 2.68
N GLU A 252 6.10 13.40 2.73
CA GLU A 252 5.82 12.53 1.57
C GLU A 252 4.33 12.25 1.51
N LYS A 253 3.81 12.03 0.29
CA LYS A 253 2.45 11.52 0.08
C LYS A 253 2.55 10.15 -0.56
N HIS A 254 1.88 9.18 0.03
CA HIS A 254 1.86 7.80 -0.43
C HIS A 254 0.44 7.41 -0.84
N VAL A 255 0.34 6.57 -1.88
CA VAL A 255 -0.91 5.89 -2.25
C VAL A 255 -0.76 4.39 -2.00
N MET A 256 -1.81 3.73 -1.56
CA MET A 256 -1.84 2.26 -1.42
C MET A 256 -1.33 1.58 -2.68
N ARG A 257 -0.45 0.57 -2.52
CA ARG A 257 -0.15 -0.37 -3.60
C ARG A 257 -1.36 -1.28 -3.82
N TYR A 258 -1.51 -1.84 -5.04
CA TYR A 258 -2.69 -2.65 -5.36
C TYR A 258 -2.88 -3.84 -4.41
N GLN A 259 -1.80 -4.52 -3.99
CA GLN A 259 -1.90 -5.62 -3.01
C GLN A 259 -2.43 -5.16 -1.66
N GLN A 260 -2.11 -3.94 -1.22
CA GLN A 260 -2.65 -3.36 0.01
C GLN A 260 -4.14 -3.01 -0.14
N LEU A 261 -4.52 -2.47 -1.30
CA LEU A 261 -5.92 -2.18 -1.63
C LEU A 261 -6.78 -3.44 -1.58
N PHE A 262 -6.37 -4.48 -2.31
CA PHE A 262 -7.14 -5.73 -2.37
C PHE A 262 -7.17 -6.47 -1.04
N ALA A 263 -6.07 -6.49 -0.29
CA ALA A 263 -6.05 -7.03 1.07
C ALA A 263 -7.03 -6.28 1.99
N SER A 264 -7.04 -4.94 1.95
CA SER A 264 -7.97 -4.13 2.77
C SER A 264 -9.44 -4.39 2.41
N LEU A 265 -9.76 -4.49 1.12
CA LEU A 265 -11.11 -4.82 0.65
C LEU A 265 -11.53 -6.23 1.08
N THR A 266 -10.60 -7.21 1.01
CA THR A 266 -10.86 -8.59 1.41
C THR A 266 -11.03 -8.72 2.92
N ILE A 267 -10.26 -7.98 3.73
CA ILE A 267 -10.48 -7.91 5.18
C ILE A 267 -11.91 -7.48 5.47
N ARG A 268 -12.36 -6.38 4.91
CA ARG A 268 -13.73 -5.88 5.12
C ARG A 268 -14.79 -6.89 4.70
N LYS A 269 -14.65 -7.50 3.52
CA LYS A 269 -15.56 -8.52 3.02
C LYS A 269 -15.64 -9.73 3.96
N LYS A 270 -14.51 -10.21 4.50
CA LYS A 270 -14.48 -11.31 5.49
C LYS A 270 -15.17 -10.93 6.79
N LEU A 271 -14.92 -9.71 7.29
CA LEU A 271 -15.58 -9.20 8.50
C LEU A 271 -17.09 -9.01 8.34
N ASP A 272 -17.56 -8.59 7.16
CA ASP A 272 -18.99 -8.54 6.86
C ASP A 272 -19.64 -9.94 6.87
N ASN A 273 -18.90 -10.96 6.48
CA ASN A 273 -19.32 -12.36 6.54
C ASN A 273 -19.11 -13.01 7.94
N GLY A 274 -18.76 -12.22 8.97
CA GLY A 274 -18.56 -12.70 10.33
C GLY A 274 -17.25 -13.45 10.59
N ILE A 275 -16.33 -13.48 9.60
CA ILE A 275 -15.02 -14.14 9.73
C ILE A 275 -14.07 -13.18 10.45
N LYS A 276 -13.67 -13.54 11.69
CA LYS A 276 -12.86 -12.69 12.58
C LYS A 276 -11.37 -13.01 12.57
N SER A 277 -10.91 -13.95 11.76
CA SER A 277 -9.49 -14.30 11.71
C SER A 277 -9.04 -14.65 10.31
N GLY A 278 -7.75 -14.46 10.03
CA GLY A 278 -7.15 -14.86 8.77
C GLY A 278 -5.69 -14.43 8.62
N ILE A 279 -5.06 -14.91 7.56
CA ILE A 279 -3.65 -14.73 7.28
C ILE A 279 -3.47 -13.88 6.03
N ILE A 280 -2.65 -12.85 6.12
CA ILE A 280 -2.13 -12.10 4.98
C ILE A 280 -0.70 -12.57 4.76
N TRP A 281 -0.51 -13.30 3.68
CA TRP A 281 0.80 -13.76 3.28
C TRP A 281 1.33 -12.86 2.17
N HIS A 282 2.03 -11.82 2.58
CA HIS A 282 2.70 -10.88 1.69
C HIS A 282 4.21 -10.95 1.92
N THR A 283 4.98 -11.05 0.84
CA THR A 283 6.44 -11.11 0.90
C THR A 283 7.04 -9.92 1.64
N GLN A 284 8.28 -10.06 2.09
CA GLN A 284 9.00 -8.98 2.74
C GLN A 284 9.12 -7.77 1.79
N GLY A 285 9.03 -6.53 2.33
CA GLY A 285 9.04 -5.31 1.51
C GLY A 285 7.71 -4.97 0.81
N SER A 286 6.68 -5.81 0.92
CA SER A 286 5.35 -5.54 0.34
C SER A 286 4.56 -4.43 1.02
N GLY A 287 5.02 -3.94 2.20
CA GLY A 287 4.38 -2.89 2.97
C GLY A 287 3.29 -3.38 3.93
N LYS A 288 3.51 -4.49 4.63
CA LYS A 288 2.59 -5.05 5.65
C LYS A 288 2.26 -4.05 6.77
N THR A 289 3.26 -3.31 7.29
CA THR A 289 3.05 -2.27 8.31
C THR A 289 2.16 -1.14 7.80
N ALA A 290 2.37 -0.69 6.55
CA ALA A 290 1.51 0.31 5.93
C ALA A 290 0.08 -0.23 5.72
N LEU A 291 -0.09 -1.52 5.39
CA LEU A 291 -1.40 -2.15 5.32
C LEU A 291 -2.14 -2.11 6.67
N ALA A 292 -1.43 -2.34 7.78
CA ALA A 292 -2.02 -2.19 9.11
C ALA A 292 -2.47 -0.75 9.37
N TYR A 293 -1.67 0.25 9.01
CA TYR A 293 -2.05 1.66 9.08
C TYR A 293 -3.35 1.98 8.32
N TYR A 294 -3.43 1.58 7.05
CA TYR A 294 -4.63 1.79 6.24
C TYR A 294 -5.84 1.06 6.82
N SER A 295 -5.61 -0.13 7.38
CA SER A 295 -6.66 -0.92 8.03
C SER A 295 -7.18 -0.24 9.30
N VAL A 296 -6.34 0.42 10.11
CA VAL A 296 -6.78 1.19 11.28
C VAL A 296 -7.85 2.20 10.87
N ARG A 297 -7.57 3.02 9.86
CA ARG A 297 -8.51 4.04 9.38
C ARG A 297 -9.81 3.42 8.85
N SER A 298 -9.68 2.43 7.97
CA SER A 298 -10.84 1.84 7.30
C SER A 298 -11.72 1.02 8.25
N LEU A 299 -11.13 0.33 9.23
CA LEU A 299 -11.88 -0.48 10.19
C LEU A 299 -12.48 0.37 11.32
N THR A 300 -11.89 1.52 11.65
CA THR A 300 -12.53 2.48 12.54
C THR A 300 -13.87 2.92 11.98
N ASP A 301 -13.92 3.37 10.73
CA ASP A 301 -15.18 3.79 10.10
C ASP A 301 -16.15 2.61 9.90
N PHE A 302 -15.63 1.42 9.56
CA PHE A 302 -16.44 0.21 9.38
C PHE A 302 -17.20 -0.19 10.65
N TYR A 303 -16.55 -0.11 11.81
CA TYR A 303 -17.16 -0.43 13.08
C TYR A 303 -17.97 0.74 13.67
N ALA A 304 -17.54 1.97 13.41
CA ALA A 304 -18.32 3.15 13.79
C ALA A 304 -19.72 3.15 13.15
N ALA A 305 -19.82 2.72 11.87
CA ALA A 305 -21.11 2.53 11.20
C ALA A 305 -22.00 1.43 11.86
N LYS A 306 -21.38 0.53 12.65
CA LYS A 306 -22.06 -0.50 13.45
C LYS A 306 -22.21 -0.10 14.92
N ASN A 307 -22.03 1.18 15.24
CA ASN A 307 -22.02 1.72 16.61
C ASN A 307 -21.06 1.00 17.57
N THR A 308 -19.93 0.52 17.04
CA THR A 308 -18.92 -0.22 17.78
C THR A 308 -17.59 0.52 17.72
N ALA A 309 -17.00 0.75 18.85
CA ALA A 309 -15.67 1.32 18.97
C ALA A 309 -14.58 0.26 18.72
N VAL A 310 -13.37 0.68 18.35
CA VAL A 310 -12.28 -0.24 18.02
C VAL A 310 -11.02 0.10 18.78
N LYS A 311 -10.33 -0.92 19.28
CA LYS A 311 -8.96 -0.84 19.77
C LYS A 311 -8.04 -1.66 18.88
N PHE A 312 -6.90 -1.09 18.52
CA PHE A 312 -5.93 -1.73 17.64
C PHE A 312 -4.65 -2.08 18.38
N TYR A 313 -4.15 -3.29 18.11
CA TYR A 313 -2.91 -3.82 18.65
C TYR A 313 -2.03 -4.32 17.50
N PHE A 314 -0.76 -3.92 17.49
CA PHE A 314 0.23 -4.41 16.54
C PHE A 314 1.29 -5.19 17.32
N ILE A 315 1.28 -6.51 17.15
CA ILE A 315 2.13 -7.43 17.91
C ILE A 315 3.32 -7.82 17.06
N VAL A 316 4.52 -7.61 17.60
CA VAL A 316 5.79 -8.00 16.99
C VAL A 316 6.59 -8.92 17.89
N ASP A 317 7.50 -9.70 17.32
CA ASP A 317 8.33 -10.66 18.06
C ASP A 317 9.72 -10.11 18.46
N ARG A 318 10.12 -8.92 17.95
CA ARG A 318 11.46 -8.34 18.18
C ARG A 318 11.37 -6.86 18.53
N LEU A 319 12.35 -6.40 19.32
CA LEU A 319 12.38 -5.02 19.80
C LEU A 319 12.64 -4.01 18.67
N ASP A 320 13.56 -4.34 17.76
CA ASP A 320 13.85 -3.50 16.59
C ASP A 320 12.62 -3.32 15.67
N LEU A 321 11.82 -4.37 15.49
CA LEU A 321 10.56 -4.29 14.73
C LEU A 321 9.51 -3.44 15.46
N MET A 322 9.52 -3.44 16.80
CA MET A 322 8.63 -2.59 17.58
C MET A 322 8.93 -1.10 17.37
N GLU A 323 10.19 -0.70 17.46
CA GLU A 323 10.58 0.70 17.22
C GLU A 323 10.33 1.11 15.76
N GLN A 324 10.65 0.24 14.81
CA GLN A 324 10.37 0.49 13.39
C GLN A 324 8.86 0.68 13.14
N ALA A 325 8.02 -0.19 13.67
CA ALA A 325 6.57 -0.09 13.51
C ALA A 325 6.02 1.18 14.15
N LYS A 326 6.50 1.53 15.35
CA LYS A 326 6.15 2.76 16.06
C LYS A 326 6.50 3.99 15.21
N ASP A 327 7.73 4.08 14.71
CA ASP A 327 8.16 5.21 13.88
C ASP A 327 7.33 5.32 12.60
N GLU A 328 7.02 4.20 11.95
CA GLU A 328 6.19 4.17 10.74
C GLU A 328 4.74 4.62 11.01
N PHE A 329 4.14 4.25 12.15
CA PHE A 329 2.79 4.69 12.49
C PHE A 329 2.76 6.16 12.92
N VAL A 330 3.73 6.61 13.71
CA VAL A 330 3.85 8.02 14.13
C VAL A 330 4.07 8.92 12.92
N ALA A 331 4.97 8.53 12.00
CA ALA A 331 5.23 9.30 10.78
C ALA A 331 3.97 9.48 9.92
N ARG A 332 2.99 8.56 10.01
CA ARG A 332 1.70 8.63 9.32
C ARG A 332 0.59 9.30 10.14
N GLY A 333 0.93 9.85 11.32
CA GLY A 333 0.01 10.63 12.14
C GLY A 333 -0.91 9.82 13.06
N LEU A 334 -0.62 8.53 13.30
CA LEU A 334 -1.30 7.78 14.36
C LEU A 334 -0.73 8.14 15.74
N SER A 335 -1.57 8.10 16.75
CA SER A 335 -1.14 8.04 18.14
C SER A 335 -0.66 6.63 18.45
N VAL A 336 0.58 6.48 18.92
CA VAL A 336 1.17 5.16 19.18
C VAL A 336 1.48 5.02 20.67
N ARG A 337 0.92 3.97 21.27
CA ARG A 337 1.24 3.53 22.62
C ARG A 337 2.06 2.26 22.58
N THR A 338 2.84 2.03 23.62
CA THR A 338 3.63 0.79 23.78
C THR A 338 3.36 0.22 25.16
N ALA A 339 3.21 -1.11 25.26
CA ALA A 339 3.17 -1.80 26.54
C ALA A 339 4.56 -2.30 26.91
N ASN A 340 5.07 -1.87 28.06
CA ASN A 340 6.37 -2.27 28.57
C ASN A 340 6.28 -3.47 29.52
N SER A 341 5.10 -3.74 30.05
CA SER A 341 4.82 -4.88 30.93
C SER A 341 3.52 -5.59 30.50
N ARG A 342 3.39 -6.85 30.97
CA ARG A 342 2.15 -7.61 30.82
C ARG A 342 0.97 -6.88 31.46
N ASP A 343 1.18 -6.34 32.67
CA ASP A 343 0.10 -5.69 33.42
C ASP A 343 -0.41 -4.43 32.70
N GLU A 344 0.48 -3.65 32.08
CA GLU A 344 0.10 -2.52 31.20
C GLU A 344 -0.77 -3.01 30.04
N LEU A 345 -0.33 -4.04 29.30
CA LEU A 345 -1.09 -4.60 28.20
C LEU A 345 -2.45 -5.12 28.65
N MET A 346 -2.50 -5.88 29.75
CA MET A 346 -3.73 -6.44 30.27
C MET A 346 -4.67 -5.36 30.82
N SER A 347 -4.13 -4.31 31.43
CA SER A 347 -4.88 -3.14 31.87
C SER A 347 -5.54 -2.44 30.70
N ASP A 348 -4.79 -2.22 29.60
CA ASP A 348 -5.34 -1.60 28.40
C ASP A 348 -6.41 -2.48 27.73
N ILE A 349 -6.18 -3.79 27.61
CA ILE A 349 -7.15 -4.73 27.04
C ILE A 349 -8.47 -4.72 27.83
N ARG A 350 -8.41 -4.63 29.17
CA ARG A 350 -9.58 -4.57 30.04
C ARG A 350 -10.25 -3.18 30.05
N SER A 351 -9.48 -2.13 29.78
CA SER A 351 -10.00 -0.76 29.76
C SER A 351 -10.99 -0.57 28.61
N THR A 352 -12.08 0.14 28.91
CA THR A 352 -13.07 0.59 27.92
C THR A 352 -12.74 1.96 27.33
N ASN A 353 -11.69 2.62 27.80
CA ASN A 353 -11.22 3.89 27.23
C ASN A 353 -10.69 3.65 25.81
N LEU A 354 -11.16 4.47 24.87
CA LEU A 354 -10.87 4.29 23.44
C LEU A 354 -9.57 4.95 23.01
N THR A 355 -9.34 6.15 23.54
CA THR A 355 -8.14 6.93 23.28
C THR A 355 -7.69 7.58 24.57
N GLU A 356 -6.39 7.63 24.78
CA GLU A 356 -5.80 8.38 25.90
C GLU A 356 -5.18 9.69 25.43
N ASN A 357 -5.18 9.95 24.10
CA ASN A 357 -4.65 11.18 23.55
C ASN A 357 -5.69 12.29 23.54
N ALA A 358 -5.27 13.50 23.94
CA ALA A 358 -6.15 14.68 24.00
C ALA A 358 -6.63 15.17 22.62
N GLU A 359 -5.99 14.72 21.54
CA GLU A 359 -6.25 15.17 20.17
C GLU A 359 -7.29 14.30 19.45
N GLY A 360 -7.76 13.20 20.06
CA GLY A 360 -8.73 12.28 19.45
C GLY A 360 -8.22 11.58 18.18
N LYS A 361 -6.92 11.54 17.97
CA LYS A 361 -6.30 10.83 16.83
C LYS A 361 -6.56 9.34 16.95
N ALA A 362 -6.66 8.65 15.80
CA ALA A 362 -6.69 7.20 15.77
C ALA A 362 -5.44 6.63 16.45
N GLU A 363 -5.63 5.63 17.29
CA GLU A 363 -4.60 5.09 18.17
C GLU A 363 -4.32 3.62 17.88
N ILE A 364 -3.05 3.22 18.00
CA ILE A 364 -2.62 1.83 17.92
C ILE A 364 -1.62 1.54 19.03
N MET A 365 -1.75 0.38 19.67
CA MET A 365 -0.76 -0.09 20.65
C MET A 365 0.20 -1.06 19.99
N VAL A 366 1.50 -0.75 20.05
CA VAL A 366 2.57 -1.64 19.56
C VAL A 366 3.16 -2.42 20.71
N VAL A 367 3.22 -3.75 20.57
CA VAL A 367 3.58 -4.66 21.64
C VAL A 367 4.67 -5.63 21.19
N ASN A 368 5.79 -5.68 21.93
CA ASN A 368 6.79 -6.71 21.76
C ASN A 368 6.46 -7.93 22.62
N ILE A 369 6.04 -9.01 21.97
CA ILE A 369 5.59 -10.23 22.65
C ILE A 369 6.74 -11.02 23.32
N GLN A 370 7.99 -10.81 22.92
CA GLN A 370 9.14 -11.50 23.53
C GLN A 370 9.33 -11.15 25.00
N LYS A 371 8.95 -9.93 25.39
CA LYS A 371 9.00 -9.50 26.80
C LYS A 371 8.15 -10.37 27.73
N PHE A 372 7.19 -11.13 27.16
CA PHE A 372 6.21 -11.91 27.93
C PHE A 372 6.33 -13.43 27.74
N LYS A 373 7.35 -13.92 27.02
CA LYS A 373 7.48 -15.36 26.66
C LYS A 373 7.52 -16.32 27.85
N GLN A 374 8.01 -15.88 28.99
CA GLN A 374 8.16 -16.73 30.18
C GLN A 374 6.89 -16.83 31.03
N ASP A 375 5.83 -16.09 30.67
CA ASP A 375 4.62 -16.02 31.47
C ASP A 375 3.55 -16.98 30.92
N SER A 376 3.47 -18.17 31.52
CA SER A 376 2.50 -19.21 31.19
C SER A 376 1.17 -19.08 31.94
N ALA A 377 0.98 -18.03 32.76
CA ALA A 377 -0.24 -17.87 33.52
C ALA A 377 -1.46 -17.72 32.61
N LYS A 378 -2.54 -18.42 32.98
CA LYS A 378 -3.82 -18.29 32.25
C LYS A 378 -4.31 -16.85 32.29
N ILE A 379 -4.58 -16.31 31.12
CA ILE A 379 -5.16 -14.99 30.95
C ILE A 379 -6.67 -15.15 31.05
N GLN A 380 -7.29 -14.43 32.00
CA GLN A 380 -8.73 -14.27 32.08
C GLN A 380 -9.09 -12.88 31.57
N ILE A 381 -9.85 -12.80 30.50
CA ILE A 381 -10.50 -11.59 30.03
C ILE A 381 -11.97 -11.77 30.38
N ASP A 382 -12.50 -10.90 31.24
CA ASP A 382 -13.91 -10.92 31.55
C ASP A 382 -14.73 -10.74 30.27
N SER A 383 -15.65 -11.67 30.03
CA SER A 383 -16.57 -11.63 28.89
C SER A 383 -17.55 -10.45 28.95
N ASN A 384 -17.53 -9.69 30.06
CA ASN A 384 -18.41 -8.55 30.32
C ASN A 384 -17.88 -7.20 29.79
N TYR A 385 -16.91 -7.20 28.87
CA TYR A 385 -16.60 -5.92 28.25
C TYR A 385 -17.76 -5.45 27.36
N SER A 386 -17.92 -4.15 27.30
CA SER A 386 -19.00 -3.49 26.57
C SER A 386 -19.22 -4.13 25.21
N ILE A 387 -20.45 -4.58 24.93
CA ILE A 387 -20.92 -5.12 23.63
C ILE A 387 -20.57 -4.20 22.44
N ARG A 388 -20.12 -2.97 22.70
CA ARG A 388 -19.78 -1.94 21.70
C ARG A 388 -18.28 -1.70 21.52
N LEU A 389 -17.42 -2.61 21.97
CA LEU A 389 -15.98 -2.51 21.78
C LEU A 389 -15.45 -3.71 21.02
N GLN A 390 -14.75 -3.50 19.91
CA GLN A 390 -14.08 -4.52 19.13
C GLN A 390 -12.56 -4.37 19.25
N ARG A 391 -11.86 -5.44 19.59
CA ARG A 391 -10.38 -5.48 19.56
C ARG A 391 -9.90 -6.11 18.27
N ILE A 392 -8.86 -5.52 17.67
CA ILE A 392 -8.24 -5.99 16.43
C ILE A 392 -6.74 -6.14 16.67
N PHE A 393 -6.25 -7.35 16.47
CA PHE A 393 -4.84 -7.69 16.59
C PHE A 393 -4.25 -7.91 15.20
N PHE A 394 -3.23 -7.14 14.86
CA PHE A 394 -2.30 -7.44 13.77
C PHE A 394 -1.09 -8.12 14.37
N ILE A 395 -0.79 -9.33 13.94
CA ILE A 395 0.33 -10.13 14.45
C ILE A 395 1.37 -10.24 13.35
N ASP A 396 2.46 -9.49 13.48
CA ASP A 396 3.54 -9.50 12.50
C ASP A 396 4.48 -10.69 12.73
N GLU A 397 5.00 -11.24 11.63
CA GLU A 397 5.84 -12.45 11.61
C GLU A 397 5.23 -13.60 12.44
N ALA A 398 3.93 -13.81 12.29
CA ALA A 398 3.12 -14.75 13.08
C ALA A 398 3.69 -16.17 13.13
N HIS A 399 4.56 -16.54 12.18
CA HIS A 399 5.24 -17.83 12.13
C HIS A 399 6.35 -17.99 13.18
N ARG A 400 6.94 -16.92 13.72
CA ARG A 400 8.13 -17.00 14.59
C ARG A 400 7.82 -17.08 16.08
N GLY A 401 6.71 -16.53 16.52
CA GLY A 401 6.42 -16.36 17.95
C GLY A 401 5.34 -17.25 18.51
N TYR A 402 4.73 -18.08 17.67
CA TYR A 402 3.58 -18.85 18.06
C TYR A 402 3.95 -20.29 18.47
N ASN A 403 3.98 -20.54 19.78
CA ASN A 403 3.93 -21.91 20.31
C ASN A 403 2.49 -22.15 20.83
N PRO A 404 1.70 -23.02 20.20
CA PRO A 404 0.31 -23.25 20.58
C PRO A 404 0.15 -23.82 22.00
N HIS A 405 1.22 -24.40 22.55
CA HIS A 405 1.22 -25.02 23.86
C HIS A 405 1.93 -24.15 24.91
N GLY A 406 1.30 -23.00 25.27
CA GLY A 406 1.70 -22.27 26.47
C GLY A 406 2.44 -20.95 26.24
N SER A 407 2.45 -20.39 25.03
CA SER A 407 2.96 -19.02 24.86
C SER A 407 1.95 -17.97 25.35
N PHE A 408 2.45 -16.84 25.85
CA PHE A 408 1.59 -15.71 26.24
C PHE A 408 0.65 -15.27 25.10
N LEU A 409 1.15 -15.23 23.87
CA LEU A 409 0.35 -14.88 22.69
C LEU A 409 -0.79 -15.88 22.46
N ALA A 410 -0.53 -17.19 22.58
CA ALA A 410 -1.56 -18.21 22.43
C ALA A 410 -2.65 -18.06 23.50
N ASN A 411 -2.23 -17.81 24.76
CA ASN A 411 -3.15 -17.60 25.87
C ASN A 411 -3.98 -16.32 25.68
N LEU A 412 -3.38 -15.22 25.19
CA LEU A 412 -4.06 -13.97 24.89
C LEU A 412 -5.12 -14.15 23.79
N LEU A 413 -4.73 -14.79 22.69
CA LEU A 413 -5.64 -15.02 21.56
C LEU A 413 -6.76 -16.00 21.88
N ALA A 414 -6.52 -16.97 22.76
CA ALA A 414 -7.52 -17.92 23.24
C ALA A 414 -8.48 -17.28 24.24
N ALA A 415 -7.99 -16.35 25.07
CA ALA A 415 -8.79 -15.66 26.07
C ALA A 415 -9.79 -14.66 25.45
N ASP A 416 -9.41 -13.98 24.36
CA ASP A 416 -10.29 -13.06 23.62
C ASP A 416 -10.83 -13.73 22.35
N LYS A 417 -11.92 -14.49 22.52
CA LYS A 417 -12.55 -15.22 21.41
C LYS A 417 -13.21 -14.29 20.39
N ASP A 418 -13.64 -13.12 20.81
CA ASP A 418 -14.35 -12.16 19.98
C ASP A 418 -13.44 -11.17 19.26
N ALA A 419 -12.17 -11.15 19.58
CA ALA A 419 -11.18 -10.33 18.91
C ALA A 419 -10.99 -10.74 17.45
N ILE A 420 -10.72 -9.74 16.62
CA ILE A 420 -10.27 -9.96 15.25
C ILE A 420 -8.76 -10.21 15.27
N LYS A 421 -8.32 -11.23 14.52
CA LYS A 421 -6.94 -11.70 14.51
C LYS A 421 -6.44 -11.79 13.08
N ILE A 422 -5.58 -10.85 12.69
CA ILE A 422 -5.01 -10.75 11.35
C ILE A 422 -3.51 -11.04 11.46
N ALA A 423 -3.12 -12.23 11.02
CA ALA A 423 -1.72 -12.61 10.95
C ALA A 423 -1.08 -12.02 9.70
N LEU A 424 0.08 -11.39 9.86
CA LEU A 424 0.91 -10.86 8.79
C LEU A 424 2.17 -11.71 8.70
N THR A 425 2.52 -12.22 7.52
CA THR A 425 3.73 -13.04 7.36
C THR A 425 4.36 -12.84 5.98
N GLY A 426 5.69 -12.86 5.93
CA GLY A 426 6.46 -12.83 4.69
C GLY A 426 6.89 -14.21 4.19
N THR A 427 6.77 -15.24 5.02
CA THR A 427 7.21 -16.60 4.72
C THR A 427 6.04 -17.56 4.65
N PRO A 428 6.11 -18.59 3.78
CA PRO A 428 5.06 -19.60 3.72
C PRO A 428 5.03 -20.40 5.02
N LEU A 429 3.84 -20.75 5.47
CA LEU A 429 3.61 -21.64 6.60
C LEU A 429 3.87 -23.09 6.15
N LEU A 430 5.11 -23.57 6.33
CA LEU A 430 5.51 -24.94 6.02
C LEU A 430 5.10 -25.92 7.13
N LYS A 431 5.34 -27.23 6.94
CA LYS A 431 4.74 -28.36 7.69
C LYS A 431 4.68 -28.24 9.23
N GLU A 432 5.64 -27.62 9.89
CA GLU A 432 5.67 -27.44 11.35
C GLU A 432 4.84 -26.25 11.83
N GLU A 433 4.48 -25.34 10.90
CA GLU A 433 3.71 -24.11 11.15
C GLU A 433 2.21 -24.29 10.87
N ARG A 434 1.74 -25.51 10.55
CA ARG A 434 0.32 -25.84 10.36
C ARG A 434 -0.54 -25.49 11.58
N GLU A 435 0.07 -25.33 12.74
CA GLU A 435 -0.63 -24.95 13.97
C GLU A 435 -1.03 -23.47 13.96
N SER A 436 -0.25 -22.59 13.34
CA SER A 436 -0.63 -21.18 13.12
C SER A 436 -1.90 -21.06 12.27
N TRP A 437 -2.05 -21.93 11.27
CA TRP A 437 -3.25 -21.99 10.45
C TRP A 437 -4.51 -22.39 11.23
N ARG A 438 -4.36 -23.25 12.23
CA ARG A 438 -5.49 -23.62 13.13
C ARG A 438 -5.97 -22.45 13.97
N VAL A 439 -5.10 -21.47 14.25
CA VAL A 439 -5.42 -20.30 15.08
C VAL A 439 -5.97 -19.16 14.27
N PHE A 440 -5.36 -18.88 13.12
CA PHE A 440 -5.70 -17.74 12.30
C PHE A 440 -6.68 -18.06 11.15
N GLY A 441 -6.85 -19.36 10.81
CA GLY A 441 -7.73 -19.77 9.72
C GLY A 441 -7.13 -19.55 8.33
N ASP A 442 -8.00 -19.34 7.35
CA ASP A 442 -7.64 -19.26 5.94
C ASP A 442 -6.92 -17.96 5.56
N TYR A 443 -6.25 -17.98 4.42
CA TYR A 443 -5.68 -16.79 3.83
C TYR A 443 -6.76 -15.74 3.50
N ILE A 444 -6.50 -14.51 3.94
CA ILE A 444 -7.26 -13.33 3.54
C ILE A 444 -6.79 -12.88 2.17
N ASP A 445 -5.46 -12.76 2.01
CA ASP A 445 -4.84 -12.32 0.78
C ASP A 445 -3.42 -12.90 0.65
N THR A 446 -2.93 -12.99 -0.60
CA THR A 446 -1.63 -13.57 -0.91
C THR A 446 -0.90 -12.74 -1.96
N TYR A 447 0.34 -12.37 -1.64
CA TYR A 447 1.24 -11.67 -2.54
C TYR A 447 2.64 -12.29 -2.43
N TYR A 448 2.92 -13.25 -3.32
CA TYR A 448 4.12 -14.08 -3.26
C TYR A 448 5.33 -13.42 -3.93
N TYR A 449 6.49 -14.05 -3.79
CA TYR A 449 7.75 -13.59 -4.35
C TYR A 449 7.72 -13.44 -5.86
N ASP A 450 7.07 -14.35 -6.60
CA ASP A 450 6.90 -14.30 -8.03
C ASP A 450 6.26 -13.00 -8.50
N LYS A 451 5.14 -12.62 -7.86
CA LYS A 451 4.46 -11.35 -8.14
C LYS A 451 5.31 -10.15 -7.74
N SER A 452 5.96 -10.21 -6.58
CA SER A 452 6.78 -9.10 -6.08
C SER A 452 8.02 -8.86 -6.94
N ILE A 453 8.61 -9.93 -7.49
CA ILE A 453 9.72 -9.84 -8.45
C ILE A 453 9.22 -9.29 -9.78
N ALA A 454 8.09 -9.81 -10.29
CA ALA A 454 7.48 -9.31 -11.53
C ALA A 454 7.05 -7.84 -11.44
N ASP A 455 6.70 -7.37 -10.24
CA ASP A 455 6.35 -5.96 -9.97
C ASP A 455 7.56 -5.06 -9.68
N GLY A 456 8.76 -5.63 -9.59
CA GLY A 456 10.00 -4.90 -9.33
C GLY A 456 10.19 -4.46 -7.87
N TYR A 457 9.38 -4.96 -6.93
CA TYR A 457 9.52 -4.63 -5.50
C TYR A 457 10.52 -5.53 -4.76
N THR A 458 10.81 -6.70 -5.31
CA THR A 458 11.78 -7.65 -4.76
C THR A 458 12.77 -8.05 -5.85
N LEU A 459 14.05 -8.03 -5.51
CA LEU A 459 15.09 -8.47 -6.43
C LEU A 459 15.06 -9.99 -6.58
N LYS A 460 15.21 -10.46 -7.80
CA LYS A 460 15.37 -11.89 -8.09
C LYS A 460 16.75 -12.33 -7.63
N LEU A 461 16.79 -13.27 -6.68
CA LEU A 461 18.05 -13.90 -6.31
C LEU A 461 18.46 -14.88 -7.40
N MET A 462 19.55 -14.59 -8.06
CA MET A 462 20.18 -15.50 -9.03
C MET A 462 21.32 -16.22 -8.34
N ARG A 463 21.31 -17.56 -8.42
CA ARG A 463 22.46 -18.36 -7.99
C ARG A 463 23.40 -18.48 -9.17
N GLU A 464 24.51 -17.78 -9.10
CA GLU A 464 25.60 -18.00 -10.05
C GLU A 464 26.54 -19.10 -9.52
N PRO A 465 26.97 -20.06 -10.35
CA PRO A 465 28.06 -20.95 -9.99
C PRO A 465 29.34 -20.12 -9.88
N VAL A 466 30.13 -20.37 -8.84
CA VAL A 466 31.45 -19.76 -8.71
C VAL A 466 32.27 -20.10 -9.94
N GLU A 467 32.89 -19.09 -10.58
CA GLU A 467 33.69 -19.31 -11.78
C GLU A 467 34.78 -20.37 -11.55
N THR A 468 35.07 -21.17 -12.57
CA THR A 468 35.99 -22.31 -12.49
C THR A 468 37.34 -21.96 -11.89
N ILE A 469 37.89 -20.78 -12.23
CA ILE A 469 39.17 -20.27 -11.70
C ILE A 469 39.15 -20.08 -10.18
N TYR A 470 38.06 -19.56 -9.62
CA TYR A 470 37.92 -19.37 -8.18
C TYR A 470 37.60 -20.70 -7.49
N LYS A 471 36.87 -21.57 -8.13
CA LYS A 471 36.60 -22.94 -7.66
C LYS A 471 37.88 -23.71 -7.50
N GLU A 472 38.79 -23.66 -8.48
CA GLU A 472 40.11 -24.29 -8.41
C GLU A 472 40.99 -23.67 -7.32
N LYS A 473 40.95 -22.36 -7.12
CA LYS A 473 41.64 -21.70 -6.01
C LYS A 473 41.14 -22.20 -4.64
N ILE A 474 39.83 -22.30 -4.48
CA ILE A 474 39.21 -22.79 -3.25
C ILE A 474 39.55 -24.27 -3.03
N GLU A 475 39.51 -25.11 -4.07
CA GLU A 475 39.91 -26.51 -4.00
C GLU A 475 41.39 -26.67 -3.65
N ASN A 476 42.28 -25.88 -4.22
CA ASN A 476 43.72 -25.86 -3.89
C ASN A 476 43.96 -25.42 -2.42
N ILE A 477 43.18 -24.49 -1.90
CA ILE A 477 43.27 -24.07 -0.48
C ILE A 477 42.77 -25.21 0.43
N LEU A 478 41.68 -25.88 0.05
CA LEU A 478 41.15 -27.02 0.77
C LEU A 478 42.13 -28.19 0.79
N ASP A 479 42.78 -28.48 -0.33
CA ASP A 479 43.81 -29.53 -0.46
C ASP A 479 45.06 -29.20 0.40
N LYS A 480 45.49 -27.95 0.42
CA LYS A 480 46.59 -27.51 1.31
C LYS A 480 46.24 -27.62 2.80
N LEU A 481 45.03 -27.29 3.15
CA LEU A 481 44.52 -27.42 4.53
C LEU A 481 44.35 -28.87 4.93
N ALA A 482 43.91 -29.74 4.00
CA ALA A 482 43.77 -31.17 4.21
C ALA A 482 45.13 -31.93 4.18
N GLY A 483 46.10 -31.48 3.40
CA GLY A 483 47.41 -32.12 3.25
C GLY A 483 48.37 -31.92 4.44
N GLY A 484 48.03 -31.07 5.39
CA GLY A 484 48.77 -30.87 6.65
C GLY A 484 48.37 -31.83 7.77
N ILE A 485 47.33 -32.64 7.58
CA ILE A 485 46.79 -33.57 8.58
C ILE A 485 46.32 -34.81 7.77
N GLU A 486 46.74 -36.01 8.13
CA GLU A 486 46.23 -37.29 7.59
C GLU A 486 44.74 -37.52 7.97
N VAL A 487 43.85 -36.61 7.59
CA VAL A 487 42.42 -36.68 7.87
C VAL A 487 41.65 -36.79 6.56
N ARG A 488 40.71 -37.73 6.50
CA ARG A 488 39.83 -37.90 5.33
C ARG A 488 39.02 -36.60 5.11
N ARG A 489 38.80 -36.17 3.85
CA ARG A 489 37.97 -34.97 3.52
C ARG A 489 36.61 -34.92 4.21
N SER A 490 36.06 -36.11 4.62
CA SER A 490 34.79 -36.22 5.34
C SER A 490 34.86 -35.77 6.81
N ASP A 491 36.05 -35.68 7.37
CA ASP A 491 36.24 -35.47 8.81
C ASP A 491 36.71 -34.03 9.12
N ILE A 492 36.82 -33.19 8.10
CA ILE A 492 37.15 -31.77 8.25
C ILE A 492 35.88 -31.01 8.65
N ASP A 493 35.91 -30.40 9.83
CA ASP A 493 34.84 -29.55 10.30
C ASP A 493 34.63 -28.38 9.31
N ARG A 494 33.49 -28.36 8.63
CA ARG A 494 33.13 -27.34 7.63
C ARG A 494 33.25 -25.92 8.18
N ASN A 495 32.98 -25.72 9.47
CA ASN A 495 33.04 -24.41 10.11
C ASN A 495 34.50 -23.90 10.18
N LYS A 496 35.47 -24.78 10.45
CA LYS A 496 36.89 -24.41 10.46
C LYS A 496 37.42 -24.03 9.08
N ILE A 497 36.86 -24.61 8.01
CA ILE A 497 37.23 -24.24 6.64
C ILE A 497 36.65 -22.87 6.30
N ILE A 498 35.39 -22.65 6.63
CA ILE A 498 34.67 -21.37 6.34
C ILE A 498 35.31 -20.22 7.13
N GLU A 499 35.80 -20.48 8.33
CA GLU A 499 36.47 -19.48 9.19
C GLU A 499 37.95 -19.26 8.82
N HIS A 500 38.53 -20.07 7.92
CA HIS A 500 39.94 -19.94 7.58
C HIS A 500 40.19 -18.70 6.70
N GLU A 501 41.16 -17.90 7.12
CA GLU A 501 41.49 -16.61 6.50
C GLU A 501 41.73 -16.70 4.97
N SER A 502 42.45 -17.75 4.52
CA SER A 502 42.71 -17.97 3.10
C SER A 502 41.43 -18.27 2.29
N TYR A 503 40.46 -18.96 2.89
CA TYR A 503 39.16 -19.21 2.26
C TYR A 503 38.32 -17.93 2.20
N LEU A 504 38.26 -17.18 3.29
CA LEU A 504 37.54 -15.92 3.36
C LEU A 504 38.10 -14.89 2.39
N ASN A 505 39.42 -14.76 2.30
CA ASN A 505 40.07 -13.82 1.38
C ASN A 505 39.78 -14.18 -0.09
N ALA A 506 39.85 -15.47 -0.48
CA ALA A 506 39.52 -15.90 -1.84
C ALA A 506 38.04 -15.64 -2.19
N LEU A 507 37.14 -15.82 -1.24
CA LEU A 507 35.70 -15.55 -1.43
C LEU A 507 35.44 -14.04 -1.54
N ILE A 508 36.08 -13.23 -0.69
CA ILE A 508 35.96 -11.77 -0.71
C ILE A 508 36.50 -11.23 -2.04
N ASP A 509 37.65 -11.70 -2.50
CA ASP A 509 38.22 -11.29 -3.79
C ASP A 509 37.27 -11.61 -4.96
N TYR A 510 36.63 -12.78 -4.92
CA TYR A 510 35.63 -13.14 -5.91
C TYR A 510 34.43 -12.18 -5.88
N ILE A 511 33.86 -11.92 -4.71
CA ILE A 511 32.73 -11.01 -4.53
C ILE A 511 33.07 -9.60 -5.01
N ILE A 512 34.28 -9.09 -4.67
CA ILE A 512 34.71 -7.76 -5.10
C ILE A 512 34.89 -7.70 -6.63
N ALA A 513 35.44 -8.76 -7.24
CA ALA A 513 35.63 -8.82 -8.68
C ALA A 513 34.28 -8.86 -9.42
N ASP A 514 33.30 -9.59 -8.90
CA ASP A 514 31.96 -9.69 -9.45
C ASP A 514 31.19 -8.36 -9.31
N PHE A 515 31.31 -7.68 -8.17
CA PHE A 515 30.71 -6.36 -7.93
C PHE A 515 31.25 -5.24 -8.83
N ARG A 516 32.46 -5.41 -9.42
CA ARG A 516 33.09 -4.44 -10.31
C ARG A 516 32.78 -4.68 -11.79
N ARG A 517 32.14 -5.79 -12.13
CA ARG A 517 31.62 -6.11 -13.46
C ARG A 517 30.23 -5.49 -13.68
#